data_4954e661dc4e839c1c18d745af437941
#
_entry.id   4954e661dc4e839c1c18d745af437941
#
_cell.length_a   1.000
_cell.length_b   1.000
_cell.length_c   1.000
_cell.angle_alpha   90.00
_cell.angle_beta   90.00
_cell.angle_gamma   90.00
#
_symmetry.space_group_name_H-M   'P 1'
#
loop_
_entity.id
_entity.type
_entity.pdbx_description
1 polymer ?
#
loop_
_entity_poly.entity_id
_entity_poly.type
_entity_poly.pdbx_seq_one_letter_code
_entity_poly.pdbx_strand_id
1 'polypeptide(L)'
;MKRFQKALLGVVVSGALLFSAQAAELSSATKDTLQSAITKVQQEIKDYGQVKTLGFSGENCEIILSNLNAKQYLVNLTADSTHKYGILDKATGKLVVPVEYDYYIALDGTETLVSQYDADHHPNYWFADETGKLTPMKLPSGYELATYEPNSNVFVLFKNVKKPVYDPYSGDGPTTQVEDVTFCALADKDMNLSLIHI
;
A
#
# COMPACT_ATOMS: atom_id res chain seq x y z
N MET A 1 -20.51 -38.42 -42.90
CA MET A 1 -20.14 -37.02 -42.61
C MET A 1 -20.59 -36.69 -41.19
N LYS A 2 -19.66 -36.73 -40.20
CA LYS A 2 -19.93 -36.44 -38.79
C LYS A 2 -19.51 -34.99 -38.51
N ARG A 3 -20.49 -34.15 -38.15
CA ARG A 3 -20.24 -32.76 -37.74
C ARG A 3 -19.69 -32.77 -36.30
N PHE A 4 -18.46 -32.30 -36.12
CA PHE A 4 -17.87 -31.97 -34.79
C PHE A 4 -18.42 -30.61 -34.34
N GLN A 5 -19.28 -30.61 -33.32
CA GLN A 5 -19.61 -29.42 -32.56
C GLN A 5 -18.44 -29.18 -31.60
N LYS A 6 -17.71 -28.09 -31.80
CA LYS A 6 -16.74 -27.57 -30.82
C LYS A 6 -17.55 -26.84 -29.73
N ALA A 7 -17.65 -27.45 -28.58
CA ALA A 7 -18.10 -26.78 -27.36
C ALA A 7 -16.98 -25.81 -26.91
N LEU A 8 -17.27 -24.51 -26.97
CA LEU A 8 -16.42 -23.47 -26.40
C LEU A 8 -16.65 -23.45 -24.90
N LEU A 9 -15.76 -24.10 -24.14
CA LEU A 9 -15.77 -24.05 -22.68
C LEU A 9 -15.26 -22.69 -22.27
N GLY A 10 -16.18 -21.78 -21.96
CA GLY A 10 -15.83 -20.49 -21.33
C GLY A 10 -15.32 -20.73 -19.92
N VAL A 11 -14.03 -20.61 -19.73
CA VAL A 11 -13.43 -20.57 -18.41
C VAL A 11 -13.77 -19.20 -17.81
N VAL A 12 -14.81 -19.18 -16.98
CA VAL A 12 -15.05 -18.07 -16.07
C VAL A 12 -13.96 -18.17 -15.00
N VAL A 13 -12.88 -17.45 -15.17
CA VAL A 13 -11.91 -17.22 -14.10
C VAL A 13 -12.58 -16.27 -13.12
N SER A 14 -13.28 -16.84 -12.15
CA SER A 14 -13.67 -16.11 -10.93
C SER A 14 -12.38 -15.73 -10.24
N GLY A 15 -11.97 -14.45 -10.38
CA GLY A 15 -10.88 -13.90 -9.59
C GLY A 15 -11.31 -13.90 -8.14
N ALA A 16 -11.01 -14.98 -7.41
CA ALA A 16 -11.17 -14.99 -5.98
C ALA A 16 -10.23 -13.93 -5.42
N LEU A 17 -10.80 -12.87 -4.86
CA LEU A 17 -10.06 -11.90 -4.05
C LEU A 17 -9.55 -12.66 -2.83
N LEU A 18 -8.26 -13.01 -2.81
CA LEU A 18 -7.60 -13.55 -1.65
C LEU A 18 -7.38 -12.40 -0.67
N PHE A 19 -8.32 -12.22 0.24
CA PHE A 19 -8.13 -11.32 1.38
C PHE A 19 -7.19 -12.00 2.38
N SER A 20 -6.11 -11.30 2.76
CA SER A 20 -5.23 -11.82 3.80
C SER A 20 -5.94 -11.79 5.16
N ALA A 21 -5.65 -12.77 6.02
CA ALA A 21 -6.43 -13.05 7.24
C ALA A 21 -6.15 -12.09 8.41
N GLN A 22 -5.48 -10.96 8.21
CA GLN A 22 -5.03 -10.07 9.31
C GLN A 22 -5.44 -8.60 9.20
N ALA A 23 -6.06 -8.17 8.09
CA ALA A 23 -6.68 -6.86 8.02
C ALA A 23 -8.04 -6.90 8.74
N ALA A 24 -8.44 -5.82 9.41
CA ALA A 24 -9.80 -5.68 9.90
C ALA A 24 -10.76 -6.01 8.74
N GLU A 25 -11.51 -7.10 8.88
CA GLU A 25 -12.31 -7.61 7.76
C GLU A 25 -13.36 -6.59 7.35
N LEU A 26 -13.32 -6.18 6.09
CA LEU A 26 -14.38 -5.37 5.49
C LEU A 26 -15.73 -6.10 5.66
N SER A 27 -16.77 -5.35 5.98
CA SER A 27 -18.12 -5.91 6.06
C SER A 27 -18.53 -6.54 4.73
N SER A 28 -19.48 -7.48 4.76
CA SER A 28 -19.99 -8.09 3.53
C SER A 28 -20.59 -7.04 2.57
N ALA A 29 -21.32 -6.07 3.10
CA ALA A 29 -21.90 -4.97 2.32
C ALA A 29 -20.82 -4.12 1.63
N THR A 30 -19.71 -3.84 2.32
CA THR A 30 -18.57 -3.11 1.73
C THR A 30 -17.88 -3.92 0.64
N LYS A 31 -17.69 -5.23 0.85
CA LYS A 31 -17.14 -6.15 -0.16
C LYS A 31 -18.03 -6.22 -1.41
N ASP A 32 -19.34 -6.28 -1.25
CA ASP A 32 -20.31 -6.30 -2.35
C ASP A 32 -20.30 -4.98 -3.14
N THR A 33 -20.21 -3.85 -2.45
CA THR A 33 -20.07 -2.53 -3.08
C THR A 33 -18.77 -2.42 -3.88
N LEU A 34 -17.64 -2.88 -3.32
CA LEU A 34 -16.35 -2.92 -4.01
C LEU A 34 -16.41 -3.80 -5.26
N GLN A 35 -16.99 -5.00 -5.16
CA GLN A 35 -17.13 -5.91 -6.29
C GLN A 35 -18.02 -5.31 -7.38
N SER A 36 -19.11 -4.63 -7.02
CA SER A 36 -20.00 -3.95 -7.94
C SER A 36 -19.30 -2.79 -8.65
N ALA A 37 -18.51 -2.00 -7.94
CA ALA A 37 -17.71 -0.92 -8.49
C ALA A 37 -16.70 -1.46 -9.52
N ILE A 38 -15.94 -2.50 -9.17
CA ILE A 38 -14.98 -3.13 -10.07
C ILE A 38 -15.67 -3.66 -11.34
N THR A 39 -16.81 -4.34 -11.19
CA THR A 39 -17.58 -4.88 -12.32
C THR A 39 -18.03 -3.77 -13.25
N LYS A 40 -18.49 -2.63 -12.71
CA LYS A 40 -18.89 -1.46 -13.50
C LYS A 40 -17.70 -0.86 -14.24
N VAL A 41 -16.54 -0.72 -13.58
CA VAL A 41 -15.30 -0.24 -14.21
C VAL A 41 -14.90 -1.13 -15.38
N GLN A 42 -14.91 -2.46 -15.20
CA GLN A 42 -14.60 -3.42 -16.26
C GLN A 42 -15.56 -3.31 -17.45
N GLN A 43 -16.85 -3.10 -17.17
CA GLN A 43 -17.84 -2.91 -18.21
C GLN A 43 -17.61 -1.60 -18.97
N GLU A 44 -17.31 -0.50 -18.27
CA GLU A 44 -16.99 0.79 -18.91
C GLU A 44 -15.75 0.71 -19.80
N ILE A 45 -14.70 0.01 -19.36
CA ILE A 45 -13.51 -0.24 -20.19
C ILE A 45 -13.88 -1.01 -21.45
N LYS A 46 -14.69 -2.05 -21.32
CA LYS A 46 -15.14 -2.86 -22.45
C LYS A 46 -15.97 -2.04 -23.46
N ASP A 47 -16.85 -1.19 -22.98
CA ASP A 47 -17.80 -0.45 -23.80
C ASP A 47 -17.20 0.82 -24.41
N TYR A 48 -16.27 1.47 -23.69
CA TYR A 48 -15.74 2.80 -24.03
C TYR A 48 -14.20 2.85 -24.15
N GLY A 49 -13.49 1.77 -23.83
CA GLY A 49 -12.02 1.75 -23.81
C GLY A 49 -11.41 2.52 -22.65
N GLN A 50 -12.20 3.05 -21.72
CA GLN A 50 -11.73 3.83 -20.57
C GLN A 50 -12.74 3.83 -19.43
N VAL A 51 -12.25 4.13 -18.22
CA VAL A 51 -13.10 4.36 -17.03
C VAL A 51 -13.72 5.75 -17.12
N LYS A 52 -15.02 5.83 -16.90
CA LYS A 52 -15.79 7.10 -16.86
C LYS A 52 -16.21 7.44 -15.44
N THR A 53 -16.54 6.45 -14.64
CA THR A 53 -17.01 6.62 -13.26
C THR A 53 -15.84 6.47 -12.29
N LEU A 54 -15.52 7.53 -11.57
CA LEU A 54 -14.42 7.57 -10.62
C LEU A 54 -14.86 7.50 -9.16
N GLY A 55 -16.18 7.53 -8.89
CA GLY A 55 -16.74 7.47 -7.55
C GLY A 55 -17.93 6.51 -7.46
N PHE A 56 -17.97 5.73 -6.40
CA PHE A 56 -19.02 4.76 -6.12
C PHE A 56 -19.38 4.85 -4.64
N SER A 57 -20.69 4.88 -4.34
CA SER A 57 -21.17 4.94 -2.98
C SER A 57 -21.99 3.71 -2.65
N GLY A 58 -21.74 3.13 -1.48
CA GLY A 58 -22.53 2.09 -0.84
C GLY A 58 -23.21 2.61 0.41
N GLU A 59 -23.88 1.75 1.17
CA GLU A 59 -24.65 2.13 2.35
C GLU A 59 -23.78 2.79 3.43
N ASN A 60 -22.57 2.27 3.69
CA ASN A 60 -21.63 2.79 4.69
C ASN A 60 -20.20 2.87 4.14
N CYS A 61 -20.06 3.00 2.85
CA CYS A 61 -18.73 3.10 2.24
C CYS A 61 -18.75 3.97 0.99
N GLU A 62 -17.58 4.53 0.69
CA GLU A 62 -17.30 5.27 -0.53
C GLU A 62 -16.04 4.70 -1.16
N ILE A 63 -16.03 4.59 -2.49
CA ILE A 63 -14.89 4.14 -3.27
C ILE A 63 -14.56 5.22 -4.28
N ILE A 64 -13.33 5.69 -4.26
CA ILE A 64 -12.83 6.71 -5.19
C ILE A 64 -11.67 6.12 -5.98
N LEU A 65 -11.71 6.30 -7.30
CA LEU A 65 -10.61 6.02 -8.19
C LEU A 65 -9.87 7.31 -8.51
N SER A 66 -8.56 7.34 -8.27
CA SER A 66 -7.70 8.45 -8.65
C SER A 66 -6.55 7.97 -9.53
N ASN A 67 -5.99 8.86 -10.35
CA ASN A 67 -4.84 8.50 -11.17
C ASN A 67 -3.63 8.26 -10.27
N LEU A 68 -3.09 7.06 -10.30
CA LEU A 68 -1.82 6.75 -9.64
C LEU A 68 -0.65 7.00 -10.60
N ASN A 69 -0.72 6.44 -11.80
CA ASN A 69 0.26 6.63 -12.86
C ASN A 69 -0.39 6.41 -14.25
N ALA A 70 0.40 6.33 -15.32
CA ALA A 70 -0.11 6.15 -16.67
C ALA A 70 -0.92 4.85 -16.87
N LYS A 71 -0.61 3.79 -16.12
CA LYS A 71 -1.20 2.45 -16.29
C LYS A 71 -2.18 2.05 -15.18
N GLN A 72 -2.22 2.78 -14.07
CA GLN A 72 -2.92 2.35 -12.86
C GLN A 72 -3.78 3.46 -12.25
N TYR A 73 -4.90 3.04 -11.66
CA TYR A 73 -5.68 3.84 -10.71
C TYR A 73 -5.37 3.39 -9.29
N LEU A 74 -5.29 4.35 -8.37
CA LEU A 74 -5.42 4.09 -6.95
C LEU A 74 -6.90 3.92 -6.64
N VAL A 75 -7.23 2.87 -5.92
CA VAL A 75 -8.55 2.63 -5.33
C VAL A 75 -8.48 3.05 -3.87
N ASN A 76 -9.23 4.06 -3.48
CA ASN A 76 -9.41 4.48 -2.10
C ASN A 76 -10.81 4.05 -1.65
N LEU A 77 -10.88 3.16 -0.70
CA LEU A 77 -12.10 2.73 -0.02
C LEU A 77 -12.15 3.36 1.36
N THR A 78 -13.20 4.13 1.61
CA THR A 78 -13.50 4.68 2.94
C THR A 78 -14.72 3.95 3.49
N ALA A 79 -14.59 3.30 4.64
CA ALA A 79 -15.67 2.61 5.33
C ALA A 79 -15.48 2.73 6.85
N ASP A 80 -16.54 3.07 7.58
CA ASP A 80 -16.52 3.16 9.04
C ASP A 80 -15.36 3.98 9.62
N SER A 81 -15.04 5.14 8.99
CA SER A 81 -13.92 6.02 9.33
C SER A 81 -12.53 5.41 9.10
N THR A 82 -12.43 4.28 8.41
CA THR A 82 -11.19 3.67 7.98
C THR A 82 -10.96 3.90 6.50
N HIS A 83 -9.68 3.99 6.10
CA HIS A 83 -9.29 4.07 4.70
C HIS A 83 -8.50 2.81 4.33
N LYS A 84 -8.83 2.25 3.17
CA LYS A 84 -8.08 1.14 2.58
C LYS A 84 -7.74 1.46 1.14
N TYR A 85 -6.55 1.09 0.74
CA TYR A 85 -6.00 1.37 -0.58
C TYR A 85 -5.71 0.09 -1.34
N GLY A 86 -5.93 0.14 -2.64
CA GLY A 86 -5.58 -0.92 -3.58
C GLY A 86 -5.20 -0.29 -4.92
N ILE A 87 -4.79 -1.12 -5.87
CA ILE A 87 -4.37 -0.67 -7.19
C ILE A 87 -5.15 -1.43 -8.26
N LEU A 88 -5.68 -0.69 -9.23
CA LEU A 88 -6.46 -1.19 -10.34
C LEU A 88 -5.72 -0.88 -11.66
N ASP A 89 -5.58 -1.89 -12.51
CA ASP A 89 -5.02 -1.72 -13.86
C ASP A 89 -6.02 -1.00 -14.77
N LYS A 90 -5.57 0.06 -15.43
CA LYS A 90 -6.41 0.92 -16.29
C LYS A 90 -6.91 0.22 -17.56
N ALA A 91 -6.14 -0.69 -18.09
CA ALA A 91 -6.48 -1.35 -19.36
C ALA A 91 -7.52 -2.45 -19.18
N THR A 92 -7.49 -3.12 -18.04
CA THR A 92 -8.33 -4.30 -17.79
C THR A 92 -9.41 -4.09 -16.73
N GLY A 93 -9.28 -3.06 -15.89
CA GLY A 93 -10.14 -2.84 -14.73
C GLY A 93 -9.98 -3.90 -13.63
N LYS A 94 -8.89 -4.66 -13.64
CA LYS A 94 -8.62 -5.66 -12.60
C LYS A 94 -7.88 -5.05 -11.44
N LEU A 95 -8.25 -5.44 -10.23
CA LEU A 95 -7.40 -5.18 -9.07
C LEU A 95 -6.10 -5.98 -9.22
N VAL A 96 -4.98 -5.30 -9.29
CA VAL A 96 -3.63 -5.88 -9.29
C VAL A 96 -3.04 -5.90 -7.88
N VAL A 97 -3.45 -4.96 -7.02
CA VAL A 97 -3.21 -4.96 -5.58
C VAL A 97 -4.56 -4.91 -4.87
N PRO A 98 -4.87 -5.82 -3.95
CA PRO A 98 -6.15 -5.84 -3.25
C PRO A 98 -6.35 -4.59 -2.39
N VAL A 99 -7.63 -4.23 -2.12
CA VAL A 99 -7.99 -3.03 -1.33
C VAL A 99 -7.96 -3.39 0.15
N GLU A 100 -6.76 -3.51 0.72
CA GLU A 100 -6.54 -3.92 2.12
C GLU A 100 -5.43 -3.15 2.84
N TYR A 101 -4.70 -2.31 2.11
CA TYR A 101 -3.56 -1.57 2.65
C TYR A 101 -4.01 -0.28 3.35
N ASP A 102 -3.35 0.05 4.45
CA ASP A 102 -3.67 1.21 5.28
C ASP A 102 -3.05 2.50 4.75
N TYR A 103 -1.99 2.38 3.96
CA TYR A 103 -1.26 3.53 3.44
C TYR A 103 -0.57 3.21 2.11
N TYR A 104 -0.28 4.26 1.34
CA TYR A 104 0.47 4.14 0.10
C TYR A 104 1.38 5.36 -0.11
N ILE A 105 2.46 5.16 -0.87
CA ILE A 105 3.31 6.22 -1.41
C ILE A 105 3.52 5.91 -2.89
N ALA A 106 3.14 6.83 -3.77
CA ALA A 106 3.51 6.75 -5.17
C ALA A 106 5.01 7.05 -5.30
N LEU A 107 5.77 6.10 -5.82
CA LEU A 107 7.19 6.25 -6.08
C LEU A 107 7.42 6.81 -7.49
N ASP A 108 8.67 7.06 -7.83
CA ASP A 108 9.02 7.44 -9.20
C ASP A 108 8.75 6.27 -10.18
N GLY A 109 8.20 6.60 -11.35
CA GLY A 109 7.86 5.61 -12.38
C GLY A 109 6.51 4.91 -12.17
N THR A 110 6.50 3.58 -12.10
CA THR A 110 5.28 2.74 -12.04
C THR A 110 5.17 1.94 -10.75
N GLU A 111 6.05 2.16 -9.80
CA GLU A 111 6.05 1.47 -8.52
C GLU A 111 5.31 2.26 -7.44
N THR A 112 4.72 1.53 -6.52
CA THR A 112 4.01 2.10 -5.37
C THR A 112 4.44 1.35 -4.12
N LEU A 113 4.78 2.09 -3.07
CA LEU A 113 4.93 1.50 -1.75
C LEU A 113 3.54 1.41 -1.13
N VAL A 114 3.19 0.24 -0.63
CA VAL A 114 1.97 0.03 0.16
C VAL A 114 2.34 -0.48 1.54
N SER A 115 1.54 -0.15 2.54
CA SER A 115 1.77 -0.65 3.89
C SER A 115 0.49 -1.10 4.57
N GLN A 116 0.64 -2.05 5.47
CA GLN A 116 -0.41 -2.59 6.31
C GLN A 116 0.10 -2.71 7.74
N TYR A 117 -0.71 -2.27 8.70
CA TYR A 117 -0.38 -2.44 10.11
C TYR A 117 -0.66 -3.88 10.56
N ASP A 118 0.24 -4.42 11.37
CA ASP A 118 0.01 -5.68 12.08
C ASP A 118 -0.85 -5.47 13.34
N ALA A 119 -1.08 -6.54 14.10
CA ALA A 119 -1.88 -6.52 15.32
C ALA A 119 -1.29 -5.62 16.43
N ASP A 120 0.01 -5.37 16.39
CA ASP A 120 0.74 -4.51 17.34
C ASP A 120 0.92 -3.07 16.81
N HIS A 121 0.19 -2.72 15.73
CA HIS A 121 0.27 -1.44 15.04
C HIS A 121 1.64 -1.10 14.45
N HIS A 122 2.47 -2.10 14.13
CA HIS A 122 3.70 -1.89 13.37
C HIS A 122 3.42 -1.97 11.88
N PRO A 123 3.90 -1.00 11.08
CA PRO A 123 3.70 -1.02 9.63
C PRO A 123 4.64 -2.03 8.96
N ASN A 124 4.06 -2.89 8.15
CA ASN A 124 4.77 -3.71 7.19
C ASN A 124 4.67 -3.06 5.81
N TYR A 125 5.73 -3.08 5.03
CA TYR A 125 5.82 -2.39 3.75
C TYR A 125 6.12 -3.34 2.60
N TRP A 126 5.52 -3.05 1.43
CA TRP A 126 5.79 -3.76 0.18
C TRP A 126 5.90 -2.78 -0.99
N PHE A 127 6.84 -3.05 -1.88
CA PHE A 127 6.85 -2.44 -3.20
C PHE A 127 5.89 -3.20 -4.10
N ALA A 128 4.94 -2.51 -4.69
CA ALA A 128 4.06 -3.03 -5.73
C ALA A 128 4.56 -2.54 -7.10
N ASP A 129 4.87 -3.45 -8.00
CA ASP A 129 5.23 -3.10 -9.38
C ASP A 129 4.00 -2.85 -10.26
N GLU A 130 4.21 -2.54 -11.52
CA GLU A 130 3.12 -2.27 -12.49
C GLU A 130 2.19 -3.47 -12.72
N THR A 131 2.61 -4.68 -12.38
CA THR A 131 1.80 -5.90 -12.50
C THR A 131 1.05 -6.23 -11.21
N GLY A 132 1.31 -5.50 -10.13
CA GLY A 132 0.79 -5.75 -8.80
C GLY A 132 1.58 -6.80 -8.02
N LYS A 133 2.75 -7.22 -8.51
CA LYS A 133 3.64 -8.09 -7.75
C LYS A 133 4.20 -7.33 -6.56
N LEU A 134 4.01 -7.93 -5.38
CA LEU A 134 4.47 -7.37 -4.12
C LEU A 134 5.84 -7.93 -3.73
N THR A 135 6.76 -7.02 -3.41
CA THR A 135 8.09 -7.35 -2.89
C THR A 135 8.23 -6.72 -1.51
N PRO A 136 8.47 -7.51 -0.43
CA PRO A 136 8.62 -6.95 0.90
C PRO A 136 9.78 -5.96 0.99
N MET A 137 9.52 -4.78 1.56
CA MET A 137 10.56 -3.83 1.92
C MET A 137 11.11 -4.18 3.30
N LYS A 138 12.42 -4.37 3.40
CA LYS A 138 13.08 -4.71 4.66
C LYS A 138 13.81 -3.49 5.19
N LEU A 139 13.23 -2.82 6.16
CA LEU A 139 13.91 -1.73 6.85
C LEU A 139 15.16 -2.20 7.58
N PRO A 140 16.23 -1.39 7.62
CA PRO A 140 17.39 -1.66 8.47
C PRO A 140 17.00 -1.75 9.95
N SER A 141 17.66 -2.61 10.71
CA SER A 141 17.29 -2.90 12.09
C SER A 141 17.17 -1.65 12.95
N GLY A 142 16.01 -1.50 13.56
CA GLY A 142 15.67 -0.40 14.47
C GLY A 142 15.37 0.93 13.78
N TYR A 143 15.27 0.95 12.44
CA TYR A 143 14.80 2.11 11.69
C TYR A 143 13.32 1.98 11.36
N GLU A 144 12.66 3.14 11.30
CA GLU A 144 11.30 3.32 10.86
C GLU A 144 11.28 4.26 9.66
N LEU A 145 10.29 4.10 8.79
CA LEU A 145 10.11 4.98 7.64
C LEU A 145 9.42 6.28 8.08
N ALA A 146 10.06 7.42 7.82
CA ALA A 146 9.46 8.73 8.03
C ALA A 146 8.71 9.20 6.77
N THR A 147 9.39 9.19 5.62
CA THR A 147 8.82 9.65 4.34
C THR A 147 9.65 9.17 3.15
N TYR A 148 9.16 9.46 1.96
CA TYR A 148 9.88 9.30 0.70
C TYR A 148 10.01 10.67 0.00
N GLU A 149 11.20 10.98 -0.50
CA GLU A 149 11.51 12.21 -1.21
C GLU A 149 11.60 11.94 -2.72
N PRO A 150 10.53 12.24 -3.47
CA PRO A 150 10.44 11.85 -4.89
C PRO A 150 11.50 12.51 -5.76
N ASN A 151 11.89 13.77 -5.47
CA ASN A 151 12.89 14.48 -6.27
C ASN A 151 14.29 13.86 -6.20
N SER A 152 14.60 13.20 -5.11
CA SER A 152 15.89 12.56 -4.85
C SER A 152 15.81 11.05 -4.93
N ASN A 153 14.61 10.48 -5.04
CA ASN A 153 14.33 9.05 -5.04
C ASN A 153 14.94 8.33 -3.83
N VAL A 154 14.78 8.93 -2.64
CA VAL A 154 15.31 8.40 -1.38
C VAL A 154 14.25 8.29 -0.31
N PHE A 155 14.41 7.30 0.56
CA PHE A 155 13.63 7.13 1.78
C PHE A 155 14.32 7.83 2.93
N VAL A 156 13.55 8.57 3.72
CA VAL A 156 13.99 9.14 4.98
C VAL A 156 13.59 8.20 6.09
N LEU A 157 14.58 7.70 6.80
CA LEU A 157 14.39 6.78 7.92
C LEU A 157 14.78 7.46 9.22
N PHE A 158 14.17 7.05 10.32
CA PHE A 158 14.55 7.50 11.64
C PHE A 158 14.72 6.32 12.60
N LYS A 159 15.52 6.53 13.63
CA LYS A 159 15.76 5.57 14.70
C LYS A 159 15.90 6.29 16.02
N ASN A 160 15.09 5.89 16.99
CA ASN A 160 15.20 6.40 18.37
C ASN A 160 16.13 5.51 19.19
N VAL A 161 17.09 6.12 19.83
CA VAL A 161 18.06 5.44 20.68
C VAL A 161 18.12 6.11 22.05
N LYS A 162 17.99 5.33 23.10
CA LYS A 162 18.18 5.82 24.47
C LYS A 162 19.66 5.94 24.77
N LYS A 163 20.12 7.14 25.05
CA LYS A 163 21.50 7.41 25.47
C LYS A 163 21.55 7.82 26.93
N PRO A 164 22.51 7.30 27.72
CA PRO A 164 22.72 7.80 29.07
C PRO A 164 23.18 9.25 28.99
N VAL A 165 22.57 10.10 29.82
CA VAL A 165 23.00 11.50 30.00
C VAL A 165 24.09 11.51 31.04
N TYR A 166 25.24 12.06 30.68
CA TYR A 166 26.32 12.32 31.61
C TYR A 166 26.16 13.73 32.18
N ASP A 167 25.86 13.83 33.49
CA ASP A 167 25.88 15.10 34.20
C ASP A 167 27.25 15.28 34.87
N PRO A 168 28.12 16.14 34.33
CA PRO A 168 29.46 16.36 34.91
C PRO A 168 29.44 17.05 36.27
N TYR A 169 28.30 17.58 36.70
CA TYR A 169 28.12 18.29 37.96
C TYR A 169 27.42 17.45 39.03
N SER A 170 26.93 16.28 38.72
CA SER A 170 26.41 15.35 39.72
C SER A 170 27.60 14.66 40.38
N GLY A 171 27.89 15.01 41.65
CA GLY A 171 28.98 14.42 42.44
C GLY A 171 28.83 12.92 42.73
N ASP A 172 27.76 12.26 42.27
CA ASP A 172 27.37 10.90 42.63
C ASP A 172 27.59 9.86 41.50
N GLY A 173 28.45 10.14 40.52
CA GLY A 173 28.72 9.21 39.43
C GLY A 173 27.74 9.30 38.26
N PRO A 174 27.77 8.36 37.29
CA PRO A 174 26.94 8.43 36.09
C PRO A 174 25.45 8.41 36.46
N THR A 175 24.72 9.47 36.06
CA THR A 175 23.30 9.55 36.30
C THR A 175 22.59 8.44 35.54
N THR A 176 21.52 7.87 36.12
CA THR A 176 20.65 6.89 35.49
C THR A 176 19.65 7.53 34.52
N GLN A 177 19.78 8.85 34.29
CA GLN A 177 18.92 9.52 33.31
C GLN A 177 19.31 9.11 31.90
N VAL A 178 18.31 8.85 31.08
CA VAL A 178 18.46 8.52 29.65
C VAL A 178 17.73 9.56 28.84
N GLU A 179 18.32 9.94 27.74
CA GLU A 179 17.73 10.84 26.74
C GLU A 179 17.38 10.06 25.49
N ASP A 180 16.20 10.34 24.91
CA ASP A 180 15.82 9.80 23.60
C ASP A 180 16.48 10.66 22.52
N VAL A 181 17.36 10.03 21.74
CA VAL A 181 18.05 10.68 20.61
C VAL A 181 17.54 10.07 19.32
N THR A 182 17.01 10.92 18.44
CA THR A 182 16.55 10.50 17.11
C THR A 182 17.68 10.65 16.09
N PHE A 183 18.01 9.57 15.42
CA PHE A 183 18.92 9.56 14.28
C PHE A 183 18.10 9.52 12.99
N CYS A 184 18.48 10.36 12.02
CA CYS A 184 17.92 10.33 10.67
C CYS A 184 18.95 9.74 9.71
N ALA A 185 18.47 8.98 8.74
CA ALA A 185 19.27 8.41 7.65
C ALA A 185 18.50 8.51 6.34
N LEU A 186 19.23 8.62 5.23
CA LEU A 186 18.66 8.42 3.90
C LEU A 186 18.95 6.98 3.47
N ALA A 187 18.02 6.39 2.77
CA ALA A 187 18.18 5.07 2.18
C ALA A 187 17.75 5.09 0.71
N ASP A 188 18.43 4.33 -0.11
CA ASP A 188 17.98 4.03 -1.46
C ASP A 188 16.86 2.97 -1.44
N LYS A 189 16.39 2.55 -2.62
CA LYS A 189 15.35 1.53 -2.77
C LYS A 189 15.77 0.16 -2.21
N ASP A 190 17.06 -0.15 -2.23
CA ASP A 190 17.62 -1.39 -1.68
C ASP A 190 17.91 -1.28 -0.18
N MET A 191 17.48 -0.18 0.45
CA MET A 191 17.70 0.13 1.87
C MET A 191 19.16 0.25 2.28
N ASN A 192 20.03 0.58 1.33
CA ASN A 192 21.40 0.98 1.64
C ASN A 192 21.40 2.35 2.30
N LEU A 193 21.91 2.42 3.52
CA LEU A 193 21.92 3.66 4.29
C LEU A 193 23.01 4.60 3.82
N SER A 194 22.65 5.86 3.59
CA SER A 194 23.58 6.98 3.56
C SER A 194 23.41 7.76 4.87
N LEU A 195 24.40 7.70 5.74
CA LEU A 195 24.34 8.41 7.01
C LEU A 195 24.49 9.92 6.77
N ILE A 196 23.48 10.67 7.15
CA ILE A 196 23.59 12.12 7.31
C ILE A 196 23.99 12.34 8.75
N HIS A 197 25.21 12.81 8.97
CA HIS A 197 25.55 13.39 10.26
C HIS A 197 24.88 14.78 10.35
N ILE A 198 23.83 14.85 11.11
CA ILE A 198 23.25 16.12 11.55
C ILE A 198 23.88 16.51 12.86
#